data_2166d087b8119108c42e9c0da16e89dd
#
_entry.id   2166d087b8119108c42e9c0da16e89dd
#
_cell.length_a   1.000
_cell.length_b   1.000
_cell.length_c   1.000
_cell.angle_alpha   90.00
_cell.angle_beta   90.00
_cell.angle_gamma   90.00
#
_symmetry.space_group_name_H-M   'P 1'
#
loop_
_entity.id
_entity.type
_entity.pdbx_description
1 polymer ?
#
loop_
_entity_poly.entity_id
_entity_poly.type
_entity_poly.pdbx_seq_one_letter_code
_entity_poly.pdbx_strand_id
1 'polypeptide(L)'
;TLFFFDEMQDCPACATSLKAFKIDGRYDVICSGSLMGINYREIESNSVGYKEDYTMHSMDFEEFLWAKGYDEDFIERLYEKMVTVTPLSNIEMDVLGGLFREYMTIGGMPAVVNMFVNNDNFSGTLKMQRQLLLDYEEDITKYAQGLDKGKIKNVYDHISVFLGQDNKKFQIYQELLKLWQW
;
A
#
# COMPACT_ATOMS: atom_id res chain seq x y z
N THR A 1 18.33 -21.39 7.47
CA THR A 1 18.51 -20.01 8.01
C THR A 1 17.84 -19.05 7.09
N LEU A 2 17.03 -18.12 7.64
CA LEU A 2 16.36 -17.07 6.89
C LEU A 2 17.21 -15.78 6.92
N PHE A 3 17.43 -15.19 5.74
CA PHE A 3 17.95 -13.83 5.59
C PHE A 3 16.81 -12.89 5.20
N PHE A 4 16.82 -11.70 5.77
CA PHE A 4 15.92 -10.61 5.40
C PHE A 4 16.76 -9.40 4.97
N PHE A 5 16.59 -8.98 3.71
CA PHE A 5 17.21 -7.79 3.16
C PHE A 5 16.15 -6.71 2.99
N ASP A 6 16.24 -5.68 3.83
CA ASP A 6 15.36 -4.52 3.75
C ASP A 6 15.94 -3.45 2.82
N GLU A 7 15.06 -2.66 2.19
CA GLU A 7 15.44 -1.58 1.28
C GLU A 7 16.42 -2.03 0.19
N MET A 8 16.10 -3.14 -0.49
CA MET A 8 17.00 -3.77 -1.46
C MET A 8 17.42 -2.85 -2.61
N GLN A 9 16.60 -1.82 -2.92
CA GLN A 9 16.94 -0.82 -3.93
C GLN A 9 18.20 0.00 -3.59
N ASP A 10 18.57 0.09 -2.32
CA ASP A 10 19.78 0.79 -1.88
C ASP A 10 21.05 -0.06 -2.06
N CYS A 11 20.89 -1.36 -2.38
CA CYS A 11 21.99 -2.29 -2.64
C CYS A 11 21.71 -3.20 -3.86
N PRO A 12 21.90 -2.73 -5.11
CA PRO A 12 21.65 -3.52 -6.31
C PRO A 12 22.42 -4.85 -6.37
N ALA A 13 23.58 -4.92 -5.73
CA ALA A 13 24.38 -6.14 -5.64
C ALA A 13 23.64 -7.27 -4.87
N CYS A 14 22.79 -6.92 -3.89
CA CYS A 14 21.96 -7.90 -3.19
C CYS A 14 20.97 -8.56 -4.14
N ALA A 15 20.33 -7.80 -5.03
CA ALA A 15 19.42 -8.35 -6.04
C ALA A 15 20.11 -9.35 -6.97
N THR A 16 21.34 -9.03 -7.40
CA THR A 16 22.14 -9.93 -8.24
C THR A 16 22.52 -11.23 -7.51
N SER A 17 22.73 -11.17 -6.20
CA SER A 17 23.12 -12.34 -5.38
C SER A 17 21.98 -13.32 -5.07
N LEU A 18 20.70 -12.95 -5.25
CA LEU A 18 19.54 -13.81 -4.97
C LEU A 18 19.62 -15.17 -5.69
N LYS A 19 20.09 -15.15 -6.95
CA LYS A 19 20.31 -16.38 -7.71
C LYS A 19 21.30 -17.31 -7.02
N ALA A 20 22.38 -16.78 -6.46
CA ALA A 20 23.40 -17.57 -5.76
C ALA A 20 22.81 -18.21 -4.49
N PHE A 21 22.02 -17.51 -3.72
CA PHE A 21 21.33 -18.05 -2.55
C PHE A 21 20.37 -19.18 -2.92
N LYS A 22 19.60 -19.01 -4.00
CA LYS A 22 18.69 -20.06 -4.48
C LYS A 22 19.42 -21.32 -4.92
N ILE A 23 20.55 -21.18 -5.61
CA ILE A 23 21.39 -22.32 -6.06
C ILE A 23 22.05 -23.01 -4.86
N ASP A 24 22.54 -22.26 -3.89
CA ASP A 24 23.15 -22.79 -2.66
C ASP A 24 22.14 -23.64 -1.86
N GLY A 25 20.88 -23.20 -1.77
CA GLY A 25 19.78 -23.94 -1.13
C GLY A 25 19.85 -24.05 0.39
N ARG A 26 20.86 -23.48 1.04
CA ARG A 26 21.01 -23.50 2.52
C ARG A 26 20.22 -22.40 3.22
N TYR A 27 19.79 -21.40 2.46
CA TYR A 27 19.20 -20.18 2.98
C TYR A 27 17.90 -19.85 2.27
N ASP A 28 16.91 -19.48 3.05
CA ASP A 28 15.72 -18.79 2.57
C ASP A 28 16.00 -17.30 2.63
N VAL A 29 15.56 -16.54 1.61
CA VAL A 29 15.81 -15.12 1.51
C VAL A 29 14.51 -14.40 1.25
N ILE A 30 14.20 -13.41 2.06
CA ILE A 30 13.12 -12.45 1.86
C ILE A 30 13.75 -11.08 1.63
N CYS A 31 13.25 -10.36 0.64
CA CYS A 31 13.68 -9.01 0.34
C CYS A 31 12.48 -8.07 0.37
N SER A 32 12.67 -6.88 0.90
CA SER A 32 11.67 -5.81 0.81
C SER A 32 12.25 -4.58 0.13
N GLY A 33 11.37 -3.70 -0.36
CA GLY A 33 11.75 -2.42 -0.93
C GLY A 33 10.56 -1.73 -1.57
N SER A 34 10.36 -0.46 -1.24
CA SER A 34 9.23 0.35 -1.72
C SER A 34 9.32 0.71 -3.20
N LEU A 35 10.53 0.70 -3.77
CA LEU A 35 10.83 1.12 -5.14
C LEU A 35 11.40 0.01 -6.02
N MET A 36 11.19 -1.25 -5.64
CA MET A 36 11.76 -2.41 -6.35
C MET A 36 11.44 -2.44 -7.85
N GLY A 37 10.28 -1.89 -8.27
CA GLY A 37 9.90 -1.82 -9.67
C GLY A 37 10.52 -0.65 -10.48
N ILE A 38 11.01 0.39 -9.82
CA ILE A 38 11.50 1.61 -10.47
C ILE A 38 13.00 1.53 -10.80
N ASN A 39 13.79 0.91 -9.93
CA ASN A 39 15.26 0.87 -10.05
C ASN A 39 15.80 -0.38 -10.73
N TYR A 40 14.96 -1.20 -11.36
CA TYR A 40 15.42 -2.40 -12.10
C TYR A 40 16.42 -2.13 -13.21
N ARG A 41 16.59 -0.87 -13.65
CA ARG A 41 17.56 -0.51 -14.69
C ARG A 41 19.02 -0.61 -14.24
N GLU A 42 19.27 -0.57 -12.93
CA GLU A 42 20.60 -0.64 -12.32
C GLU A 42 21.01 -2.07 -11.93
N ILE A 43 20.08 -3.03 -12.04
CA ILE A 43 20.35 -4.43 -11.68
C ILE A 43 20.91 -5.15 -12.93
N GLU A 44 22.19 -5.52 -12.88
CA GLU A 44 22.89 -6.20 -13.98
C GLU A 44 22.26 -7.55 -14.37
N SER A 45 21.57 -8.23 -13.44
CA SER A 45 20.90 -9.48 -13.70
C SER A 45 19.61 -9.57 -12.88
N ASN A 46 18.48 -9.57 -13.55
CA ASN A 46 17.22 -9.90 -12.93
C ASN A 46 17.19 -11.41 -12.68
N SER A 47 17.00 -11.83 -11.42
CA SER A 47 17.00 -13.25 -11.01
C SER A 47 15.75 -13.99 -11.52
N VAL A 48 15.53 -13.98 -12.83
CA VAL A 48 14.36 -14.58 -13.50
C VAL A 48 14.30 -16.09 -13.20
N GLY A 49 13.16 -16.54 -12.70
CA GLY A 49 12.95 -17.95 -12.33
C GLY A 49 13.54 -18.36 -10.97
N TYR A 50 14.17 -17.44 -10.25
CA TYR A 50 14.78 -17.69 -8.94
C TYR A 50 14.15 -16.87 -7.81
N LYS A 51 13.10 -16.14 -8.07
CA LYS A 51 12.37 -15.32 -7.10
C LYS A 51 10.86 -15.45 -7.29
N GLU A 52 10.13 -15.15 -6.25
CA GLU A 52 8.70 -14.96 -6.26
C GLU A 52 8.40 -13.54 -5.74
N ASP A 53 7.61 -12.79 -6.48
CA ASP A 53 7.31 -11.40 -6.15
C ASP A 53 5.94 -11.31 -5.47
N TYR A 54 5.90 -10.68 -4.30
CA TYR A 54 4.69 -10.38 -3.55
C TYR A 54 4.49 -8.87 -3.48
N THR A 55 3.31 -8.41 -3.85
CA THR A 55 2.95 -7.00 -3.69
C THR A 55 2.21 -6.82 -2.37
N MET A 56 2.79 -6.02 -1.48
CA MET A 56 2.11 -5.62 -0.24
C MET A 56 1.20 -4.44 -0.54
N HIS A 57 -0.06 -4.57 -0.15
CA HIS A 57 -1.06 -3.51 -0.24
C HIS A 57 -1.37 -2.94 1.14
N SER A 58 -2.07 -1.81 1.17
CA SER A 58 -2.72 -1.35 2.41
C SER A 58 -3.72 -2.41 2.87
N MET A 59 -3.95 -2.48 4.17
CA MET A 59 -4.93 -3.39 4.76
C MET A 59 -6.31 -3.15 4.12
N ASP A 60 -6.98 -4.22 3.76
CA ASP A 60 -8.37 -4.16 3.31
C ASP A 60 -9.35 -4.17 4.48
N PHE A 61 -10.66 -4.21 4.18
CA PHE A 61 -11.67 -4.17 5.23
C PHE A 61 -11.69 -5.46 6.07
N GLU A 62 -11.39 -6.61 5.48
CA GLU A 62 -11.30 -7.88 6.18
C GLU A 62 -10.14 -7.88 7.16
N GLU A 63 -8.96 -7.45 6.73
CA GLU A 63 -7.78 -7.30 7.59
C GLU A 63 -8.00 -6.28 8.71
N PHE A 64 -8.77 -5.21 8.44
CA PHE A 64 -9.21 -4.28 9.48
C PHE A 64 -10.13 -4.97 10.50
N LEU A 65 -11.06 -5.82 10.06
CA LEU A 65 -11.92 -6.59 10.98
C LEU A 65 -11.09 -7.53 11.86
N TRP A 66 -10.10 -8.21 11.31
CA TRP A 66 -9.16 -9.02 12.11
C TRP A 66 -8.40 -8.19 13.12
N ALA A 67 -7.90 -7.01 12.72
CA ALA A 67 -7.24 -6.09 13.64
C ALA A 67 -8.15 -5.61 14.78
N LYS A 68 -9.46 -5.48 14.54
CA LYS A 68 -10.49 -5.17 15.55
C LYS A 68 -10.85 -6.38 16.44
N GLY A 69 -10.29 -7.57 16.14
CA GLY A 69 -10.49 -8.80 16.93
C GLY A 69 -11.68 -9.66 16.47
N TYR A 70 -12.22 -9.41 15.27
CA TYR A 70 -13.20 -10.33 14.67
C TYR A 70 -12.46 -11.58 14.18
N ASP A 71 -13.02 -12.75 14.48
CA ASP A 71 -12.45 -14.04 14.16
C ASP A 71 -12.75 -14.48 12.71
N GLU A 72 -12.07 -15.53 12.30
CA GLU A 72 -12.21 -16.11 10.96
C GLU A 72 -13.64 -16.65 10.74
N ASP A 73 -14.25 -17.24 11.78
CA ASP A 73 -15.64 -17.74 11.71
C ASP A 73 -16.66 -16.63 11.40
N PHE A 74 -16.42 -15.42 11.92
CA PHE A 74 -17.26 -14.27 11.60
C PHE A 74 -17.15 -13.89 10.12
N ILE A 75 -15.94 -13.86 9.61
CA ILE A 75 -15.66 -13.52 8.19
C ILE A 75 -16.27 -14.60 7.28
N GLU A 76 -16.07 -15.88 7.58
CA GLU A 76 -16.63 -16.99 6.79
C GLU A 76 -18.17 -16.89 6.71
N ARG A 77 -18.86 -16.60 7.82
CA ARG A 77 -20.31 -16.40 7.82
C ARG A 77 -20.75 -15.25 6.91
N LEU A 78 -19.98 -14.18 6.80
CA LEU A 78 -20.26 -13.10 5.88
C LEU A 78 -20.10 -13.55 4.41
N TYR A 79 -19.03 -14.30 4.13
CA TYR A 79 -18.80 -14.87 2.79
C TYR A 79 -19.92 -15.87 2.39
N GLU A 80 -20.34 -16.74 3.30
CA GLU A 80 -21.45 -17.65 3.05
C GLU A 80 -22.73 -16.90 2.68
N LYS A 81 -23.06 -15.83 3.41
CA LYS A 81 -24.23 -15.00 3.10
C LYS A 81 -24.10 -14.34 1.73
N MET A 82 -22.89 -13.87 1.37
CA MET A 82 -22.64 -13.29 0.06
C MET A 82 -22.81 -14.33 -1.05
N VAL A 83 -22.24 -15.53 -0.90
CA VAL A 83 -22.33 -16.61 -1.90
C VAL A 83 -23.78 -17.12 -2.05
N THR A 84 -24.51 -17.24 -0.95
CA THR A 84 -25.91 -17.69 -0.94
C THR A 84 -26.92 -16.59 -1.25
N VAL A 85 -26.45 -15.35 -1.45
CA VAL A 85 -27.27 -14.14 -1.64
C VAL A 85 -28.29 -13.96 -0.50
N THR A 86 -27.87 -14.33 0.74
CA THR A 86 -28.69 -14.19 1.93
C THR A 86 -28.55 -12.79 2.50
N PRO A 87 -29.62 -12.00 2.66
CA PRO A 87 -29.53 -10.66 3.21
C PRO A 87 -28.97 -10.64 4.63
N LEU A 88 -28.21 -9.59 4.93
CA LEU A 88 -27.82 -9.29 6.30
C LEU A 88 -29.06 -8.82 7.10
N SER A 89 -29.13 -9.18 8.36
CA SER A 89 -30.12 -8.61 9.28
C SER A 89 -29.85 -7.12 9.51
N ASN A 90 -30.85 -6.38 10.00
CA ASN A 90 -30.68 -4.97 10.31
C ASN A 90 -29.55 -4.71 11.32
N ILE A 91 -29.40 -5.61 12.32
CA ILE A 91 -28.32 -5.50 13.31
C ILE A 91 -26.95 -5.70 12.66
N GLU A 92 -26.80 -6.71 11.80
CA GLU A 92 -25.54 -6.94 11.06
C GLU A 92 -25.21 -5.76 10.15
N MET A 93 -26.21 -5.20 9.46
CA MET A 93 -26.03 -4.02 8.61
C MET A 93 -25.56 -2.80 9.41
N ASP A 94 -26.15 -2.55 10.59
CA ASP A 94 -25.78 -1.44 11.44
C ASP A 94 -24.36 -1.59 11.98
N VAL A 95 -23.99 -2.78 12.45
CA VAL A 95 -22.66 -3.09 12.98
C VAL A 95 -21.60 -2.97 11.86
N LEU A 96 -21.80 -3.71 10.76
CA LEU A 96 -20.85 -3.68 9.64
C LEU A 96 -20.76 -2.30 9.00
N GLY A 97 -21.90 -1.59 8.87
CA GLY A 97 -21.91 -0.22 8.37
C GLY A 97 -21.16 0.75 9.30
N GLY A 98 -21.19 0.53 10.61
CA GLY A 98 -20.37 1.27 11.58
C GLY A 98 -18.89 1.01 11.38
N LEU A 99 -18.48 -0.26 11.37
CA LEU A 99 -17.10 -0.69 11.15
C LEU A 99 -16.55 -0.21 9.79
N PHE A 100 -17.36 -0.29 8.75
CA PHE A 100 -16.95 0.19 7.43
C PHE A 100 -16.73 1.71 7.41
N ARG A 101 -17.56 2.49 8.11
CA ARG A 101 -17.34 3.95 8.27
C ARG A 101 -16.05 4.25 9.03
N GLU A 102 -15.73 3.48 10.07
CA GLU A 102 -14.44 3.59 10.78
C GLU A 102 -13.28 3.35 9.80
N TYR A 103 -13.31 2.22 9.09
CA TYR A 103 -12.29 1.88 8.08
C TYR A 103 -12.16 2.95 7.00
N MET A 104 -13.27 3.43 6.43
CA MET A 104 -13.25 4.50 5.42
C MET A 104 -12.66 5.82 5.95
N THR A 105 -12.74 6.06 7.25
CA THR A 105 -12.21 7.27 7.89
C THR A 105 -10.70 7.17 8.12
N ILE A 106 -10.22 6.01 8.58
CA ILE A 106 -8.80 5.84 8.92
C ILE A 106 -7.97 5.29 7.76
N GLY A 107 -8.60 4.62 6.79
CA GLY A 107 -7.93 3.92 5.69
C GLY A 107 -7.22 2.65 6.15
N GLY A 108 -6.51 2.02 5.21
CA GLY A 108 -5.84 0.73 5.41
C GLY A 108 -4.35 0.82 5.76
N MET A 109 -3.80 1.99 6.10
CA MET A 109 -2.38 2.08 6.47
C MET A 109 -2.15 1.43 7.84
N PRO A 110 -1.29 0.38 7.96
CA PRO A 110 -1.14 -0.41 9.18
C PRO A 110 -0.85 0.41 10.44
N ALA A 111 -0.01 1.45 10.32
CA ALA A 111 0.31 2.33 11.45
C ALA A 111 -0.93 3.08 11.98
N VAL A 112 -1.81 3.53 11.07
CA VAL A 112 -3.05 4.23 11.42
C VAL A 112 -4.07 3.28 12.03
N VAL A 113 -4.23 2.09 11.43
CA VAL A 113 -5.12 1.03 11.93
C VAL A 113 -4.68 0.60 13.33
N ASN A 114 -3.39 0.34 13.53
CA ASN A 114 -2.85 -0.04 14.85
C ASN A 114 -3.09 1.04 15.91
N MET A 115 -2.90 2.32 15.55
CA MET A 115 -3.19 3.42 16.48
C MET A 115 -4.67 3.49 16.84
N PHE A 116 -5.57 3.34 15.86
CA PHE A 116 -7.01 3.36 16.07
C PHE A 116 -7.47 2.20 16.97
N VAL A 117 -7.02 0.98 16.68
CA VAL A 117 -7.39 -0.23 17.43
C VAL A 117 -6.90 -0.16 18.87
N ASN A 118 -5.63 0.26 19.11
CA ASN A 118 -5.06 0.34 20.45
C ASN A 118 -5.71 1.42 21.31
N ASN A 119 -6.14 2.53 20.71
CA ASN A 119 -6.79 3.63 21.44
C ASN A 119 -8.31 3.49 21.54
N ASP A 120 -8.90 2.60 20.75
CA ASP A 120 -10.35 2.44 20.55
C ASP A 120 -11.06 3.79 20.25
N ASN A 121 -10.37 4.68 19.55
CA ASN A 121 -10.89 5.97 19.11
C ASN A 121 -9.99 6.61 18.03
N PHE A 122 -10.48 7.70 17.41
CA PHE A 122 -9.78 8.42 16.34
C PHE A 122 -8.64 9.34 16.83
N SER A 123 -8.31 9.35 18.11
CA SER A 123 -7.28 10.25 18.65
C SER A 123 -5.92 9.96 18.01
N GLY A 124 -5.32 10.96 17.41
CA GLY A 124 -4.00 10.85 16.78
C GLY A 124 -4.00 10.30 15.36
N THR A 125 -5.06 9.62 14.90
CA THR A 125 -5.08 9.00 13.56
C THR A 125 -4.88 10.01 12.44
N LEU A 126 -5.56 11.16 12.50
CA LEU A 126 -5.40 12.23 11.51
C LEU A 126 -3.97 12.79 11.48
N LYS A 127 -3.34 12.91 12.66
CA LYS A 127 -1.94 13.36 12.72
C LYS A 127 -1.01 12.32 12.08
N MET A 128 -1.24 11.04 12.34
CA MET A 128 -0.48 9.95 11.72
C MET A 128 -0.66 9.92 10.20
N GLN A 129 -1.90 10.02 9.70
CA GLN A 129 -2.17 10.08 8.26
C GLN A 129 -1.44 11.26 7.59
N ARG A 130 -1.47 12.44 8.22
CA ARG A 130 -0.76 13.61 7.69
C ARG A 130 0.75 13.41 7.68
N GLN A 131 1.30 12.78 8.71
CA GLN A 131 2.73 12.48 8.74
C GLN A 131 3.12 11.53 7.61
N LEU A 132 2.37 10.46 7.38
CA LEU A 132 2.62 9.54 6.28
C LEU A 132 2.58 10.23 4.90
N LEU A 133 1.65 11.17 4.71
CA LEU A 133 1.60 11.94 3.47
C LEU A 133 2.85 12.81 3.29
N LEU A 134 3.36 13.42 4.35
CA LEU A 134 4.60 14.19 4.31
C LEU A 134 5.82 13.30 4.02
N ASP A 135 5.88 12.12 4.64
CA ASP A 135 6.95 11.16 4.42
C ASP A 135 6.99 10.71 2.95
N TYR A 136 5.83 10.43 2.33
CA TYR A 136 5.76 10.15 0.89
C TYR A 136 6.20 11.34 0.01
N GLU A 137 5.86 12.56 0.40
CA GLU A 137 6.30 13.77 -0.32
C GLU A 137 7.83 13.93 -0.23
N GLU A 138 8.42 13.63 0.92
CA GLU A 138 9.87 13.62 1.11
C GLU A 138 10.54 12.55 0.24
N ASP A 139 9.99 11.35 0.17
CA ASP A 139 10.48 10.26 -0.67
C ASP A 139 10.43 10.64 -2.17
N ILE A 140 9.33 11.22 -2.63
CA ILE A 140 9.25 11.75 -4.01
C ILE A 140 10.38 12.75 -4.24
N THR A 141 10.63 13.61 -3.25
CA THR A 141 11.68 14.62 -3.31
C THR A 141 13.09 14.02 -3.37
N LYS A 142 13.31 12.92 -2.64
CA LYS A 142 14.58 12.21 -2.55
C LYS A 142 14.89 11.43 -3.84
N TYR A 143 13.90 10.69 -4.36
CA TYR A 143 14.14 9.73 -5.45
C TYR A 143 13.85 10.29 -6.86
N ALA A 144 13.00 11.29 -6.99
CA ALA A 144 12.76 11.94 -8.28
C ALA A 144 13.92 12.87 -8.69
N GLN A 145 14.41 12.72 -9.91
CA GLN A 145 15.53 13.52 -10.42
C GLN A 145 15.08 14.55 -11.46
N GLY A 146 15.70 15.73 -11.44
CA GLY A 146 15.57 16.75 -12.48
C GLY A 146 14.15 17.28 -12.68
N LEU A 147 13.76 17.47 -13.93
CA LEU A 147 12.45 18.03 -14.34
C LEU A 147 11.26 17.11 -13.98
N ASP A 148 11.50 15.82 -13.77
CA ASP A 148 10.44 14.88 -13.47
C ASP A 148 9.94 14.99 -12.02
N LYS A 149 10.75 15.53 -11.12
CA LYS A 149 10.36 15.78 -9.73
C LYS A 149 9.10 16.64 -9.63
N GLY A 150 9.05 17.75 -10.36
CA GLY A 150 7.89 18.63 -10.38
C GLY A 150 6.64 17.96 -10.94
N LYS A 151 6.80 17.12 -11.96
CA LYS A 151 5.70 16.36 -12.55
C LYS A 151 5.15 15.30 -11.59
N ILE A 152 6.05 14.53 -10.95
CA ILE A 152 5.66 13.48 -9.99
C ILE A 152 4.95 14.10 -8.79
N LYS A 153 5.50 15.21 -8.24
CA LYS A 153 4.85 15.93 -7.14
C LYS A 153 3.48 16.45 -7.55
N ASN A 154 3.35 17.04 -8.74
CA ASN A 154 2.07 17.52 -9.24
C ASN A 154 1.03 16.39 -9.35
N VAL A 155 1.43 15.22 -9.88
CA VAL A 155 0.56 14.04 -9.91
C VAL A 155 0.13 13.65 -8.49
N TYR A 156 1.07 13.57 -7.56
CA TYR A 156 0.80 13.19 -6.17
C TYR A 156 -0.20 14.14 -5.50
N ASP A 157 0.01 15.45 -5.62
CA ASP A 157 -0.86 16.48 -5.03
C ASP A 157 -2.29 16.45 -5.58
N HIS A 158 -2.47 15.96 -6.81
CA HIS A 158 -3.77 15.89 -7.47
C HIS A 158 -4.51 14.56 -7.32
N ILE A 159 -3.91 13.53 -6.73
CA ILE A 159 -4.56 12.21 -6.55
C ILE A 159 -5.91 12.35 -5.85
N SER A 160 -5.97 13.06 -4.71
CA SER A 160 -7.20 13.25 -3.95
C SER A 160 -8.26 14.05 -4.70
N VAL A 161 -7.82 15.01 -5.50
CA VAL A 161 -8.73 15.84 -6.34
C VAL A 161 -9.37 14.97 -7.43
N PHE A 162 -8.59 14.13 -8.11
CA PHE A 162 -9.12 13.26 -9.17
C PHE A 162 -10.00 12.15 -8.61
N LEU A 163 -9.67 11.60 -7.44
CA LEU A 163 -10.51 10.59 -6.77
C LEU A 163 -11.87 11.16 -6.33
N GLY A 164 -11.95 12.47 -6.04
CA GLY A 164 -13.17 13.17 -5.67
C GLY A 164 -14.08 13.54 -6.86
N GLN A 165 -13.63 13.36 -8.10
CA GLN A 165 -14.43 13.67 -9.29
C GLN A 165 -15.29 12.47 -9.72
N ASP A 166 -16.42 12.73 -10.38
CA ASP A 166 -17.28 11.68 -10.96
C ASP A 166 -16.53 10.82 -11.97
N ASN A 167 -15.68 11.46 -12.79
CA ASN A 167 -14.76 10.77 -13.69
C ASN A 167 -13.40 10.60 -13.03
N LYS A 168 -13.20 9.46 -12.37
CA LYS A 168 -11.96 9.10 -11.65
C LYS A 168 -10.74 8.82 -12.56
N LYS A 169 -10.82 9.16 -13.85
CA LYS A 169 -9.70 8.96 -14.78
C LYS A 169 -8.69 10.09 -14.62
N PHE A 170 -7.45 9.72 -14.32
CA PHE A 170 -6.33 10.65 -14.33
C PHE A 170 -6.04 11.09 -15.77
N GLN A 171 -6.22 12.39 -16.06
CA GLN A 171 -5.98 12.96 -17.39
C GLN A 171 -4.61 13.65 -17.42
N ILE A 172 -3.56 12.88 -17.68
CA ILE A 172 -2.17 13.39 -17.77
C ILE A 172 -2.06 14.57 -18.73
N TYR A 173 -2.83 14.60 -19.80
CA TYR A 173 -2.75 15.62 -20.85
C TYR A 173 -3.25 17.01 -20.42
N GLN A 174 -4.25 17.10 -19.59
CA GLN A 174 -4.80 18.41 -19.15
C GLN A 174 -3.90 19.12 -18.15
N GLU A 175 -3.20 18.36 -17.31
CA GLU A 175 -2.27 18.94 -16.34
C GLU A 175 -0.94 19.33 -17.01
N LEU A 176 -0.44 18.58 -18.00
CA LEU A 176 0.72 18.95 -18.76
C LEU A 176 0.48 20.23 -19.60
N LEU A 177 -0.68 20.41 -20.18
CA LEU A 177 -1.04 21.63 -20.94
C LEU A 177 -1.08 22.89 -20.07
N LYS A 178 -1.49 22.81 -18.82
CA LYS A 178 -1.43 23.94 -17.87
C LYS A 178 0.01 24.35 -17.54
N LEU A 179 0.97 23.41 -17.57
CA LEU A 179 2.40 23.69 -17.33
C LEU A 179 3.12 24.32 -18.53
N TRP A 180 2.51 24.30 -19.73
CA TRP A 180 3.09 24.87 -20.96
C TRP A 180 2.54 26.27 -21.29
N GLN A 181 1.68 26.82 -20.45
CA GLN A 181 1.08 28.16 -20.64
C GLN A 181 1.79 29.27 -19.83
N TRP A 182 3.03 29.01 -19.34
CA TRP A 182 3.87 30.02 -18.69
C TRP A 182 5.21 30.17 -19.41
#